data_5d29af5c68dbda9a860bad71a3bd96da
#
_entry.id   5d29af5c68dbda9a860bad71a3bd96da
#
_cell.length_a   1.000
_cell.length_b   1.000
_cell.length_c   1.000
_cell.angle_alpha   90.00
_cell.angle_beta   90.00
_cell.angle_gamma   90.00
#
_symmetry.space_group_name_H-M   'P 1'
#
loop_
_entity.id
_entity.type
_entity.pdbx_description
1 polymer ?
#
loop_
_entity_poly.entity_id
_entity_poly.type
_entity_poly.pdbx_seq_one_letter_code
_entity_poly.pdbx_strand_id
1 'polypeptide(L)'
;SAKKKINNQIKSTAENTPKDFWAYNNGITILTNSIQKNGKKILLNGITIINGAQTTGCIGNLSEKLPLEEIKVLCKIISCNNPNKSSDIVKYTNTQNAITTWDRYSNDPHQQELKKQLENFHISYSLKRGSDVKIED
;
A
#
# COMPACT_ATOMS: atom_id res chain seq x y z
N SER A 1 13.61 8.85 -6.21
CA SER A 1 13.05 8.36 -4.94
C SER A 1 12.52 6.94 -5.12
N ALA A 2 12.43 6.15 -4.05
CA ALA A 2 11.90 4.79 -4.07
C ALA A 2 10.48 4.72 -4.68
N LYS A 3 9.63 5.69 -4.36
CA LYS A 3 8.28 5.82 -4.93
C LYS A 3 8.30 5.92 -6.46
N LYS A 4 9.21 6.72 -7.03
CA LYS A 4 9.36 6.87 -8.48
C LYS A 4 9.78 5.55 -9.13
N LYS A 5 10.69 4.80 -8.49
CA LYS A 5 11.14 3.48 -8.97
C LYS A 5 9.99 2.48 -9.01
N ILE A 6 9.17 2.42 -7.96
CA ILE A 6 8.00 1.53 -7.89
C ILE A 6 6.97 1.91 -8.95
N ASN A 7 6.66 3.20 -9.13
CA ASN A 7 5.74 3.65 -10.17
C ASN A 7 6.21 3.25 -11.56
N ASN A 8 7.52 3.38 -11.83
CA ASN A 8 8.09 2.98 -13.11
C ASN A 8 7.99 1.47 -13.33
N GLN A 9 8.17 0.66 -12.29
CA GLN A 9 7.99 -0.80 -12.38
C GLN A 9 6.54 -1.17 -12.67
N ILE A 10 5.58 -0.56 -11.97
CA ILE A 10 4.14 -0.79 -12.19
C ILE A 10 3.78 -0.43 -13.64
N LYS A 11 4.22 0.73 -14.10
CA LYS A 11 3.98 1.19 -15.46
C LYS A 11 4.61 0.25 -16.50
N SER A 12 5.86 -0.15 -16.30
CA SER A 12 6.58 -1.05 -17.20
C SER A 12 5.90 -2.41 -17.32
N THR A 13 5.43 -3.01 -16.22
CA THR A 13 4.70 -4.27 -16.26
C THR A 13 3.35 -4.16 -16.96
N ALA A 14 2.65 -3.04 -16.78
CA ALA A 14 1.41 -2.77 -17.48
C ALA A 14 1.58 -2.62 -18.99
N GLU A 15 2.69 -2.00 -19.42
CA GLU A 15 2.99 -1.76 -20.85
C GLU A 15 3.56 -3.00 -21.54
N ASN A 16 4.45 -3.74 -20.90
CA ASN A 16 5.24 -4.80 -21.53
C ASN A 16 4.72 -6.21 -21.26
N THR A 17 4.10 -6.44 -20.10
CA THR A 17 3.60 -7.75 -19.67
C THR A 17 2.23 -7.66 -18.99
N PRO A 18 1.22 -7.09 -19.67
CA PRO A 18 -0.09 -6.82 -19.08
C PRO A 18 -0.77 -8.07 -18.52
N LYS A 19 -0.59 -9.23 -19.18
CA LYS A 19 -1.19 -10.51 -18.75
C LYS A 19 -0.60 -11.03 -17.44
N ASP A 20 0.65 -10.68 -17.13
CA ASP A 20 1.36 -11.11 -15.93
C ASP A 20 1.32 -10.03 -14.82
N PHE A 21 0.66 -8.91 -15.08
CA PHE A 21 0.60 -7.77 -14.16
C PHE A 21 0.18 -8.19 -12.75
N TRP A 22 -0.83 -9.04 -12.63
CA TRP A 22 -1.36 -9.53 -11.36
C TRP A 22 -0.33 -10.34 -10.54
N ALA A 23 0.62 -10.99 -11.21
CA ALA A 23 1.66 -11.77 -10.56
C ALA A 23 2.88 -10.91 -10.15
N TYR A 24 3.17 -9.86 -10.91
CA TYR A 24 4.35 -9.01 -10.70
C TYR A 24 4.11 -7.83 -9.79
N ASN A 25 2.85 -7.48 -9.54
CA ASN A 25 2.48 -6.34 -8.72
C ASN A 25 1.62 -6.76 -7.54
N ASN A 26 1.80 -6.06 -6.42
CA ASN A 26 0.88 -6.17 -5.29
C ASN A 26 -0.50 -5.70 -5.74
N GLY A 27 -1.52 -6.43 -5.31
CA GLY A 27 -2.90 -6.08 -5.58
C GLY A 27 -3.38 -4.86 -4.80
N ILE A 28 -4.69 -4.68 -4.80
CA ILE A 28 -5.36 -3.64 -4.02
C ILE A 28 -6.23 -4.27 -2.95
N THR A 29 -6.35 -3.58 -1.82
CA THR A 29 -7.29 -3.96 -0.76
C THR A 29 -8.33 -2.85 -0.61
N ILE A 30 -9.58 -3.24 -0.73
CA ILE A 30 -10.75 -2.37 -0.65
C ILE A 30 -11.52 -2.71 0.62
N LEU A 31 -11.84 -1.69 1.40
CA LEU A 31 -12.80 -1.76 2.49
C LEU A 31 -14.14 -1.22 2.00
N THR A 32 -15.21 -1.94 2.25
CA THR A 32 -16.58 -1.56 1.90
C THR A 32 -17.54 -1.82 3.06
N ASN A 33 -18.65 -1.09 3.12
CA ASN A 33 -19.66 -1.30 4.14
C ASN A 33 -20.46 -2.59 3.93
N SER A 34 -20.76 -2.91 2.67
CA SER A 34 -21.46 -4.15 2.32
C SER A 34 -21.14 -4.62 0.91
N ILE A 35 -21.26 -5.92 0.72
CA ILE A 35 -21.08 -6.59 -0.57
C ILE A 35 -22.39 -7.29 -0.91
N GLN A 36 -22.95 -6.99 -2.07
CA GLN A 36 -24.14 -7.65 -2.60
C GLN A 36 -23.79 -8.29 -3.95
N LYS A 37 -24.17 -9.55 -4.11
CA LYS A 37 -24.00 -10.28 -5.37
C LYS A 37 -25.32 -10.27 -6.12
N ASN A 38 -25.30 -9.81 -7.36
CA ASN A 38 -26.44 -9.84 -8.27
C ASN A 38 -26.02 -10.48 -9.59
N GLY A 39 -26.26 -11.78 -9.72
CA GLY A 39 -25.80 -12.57 -10.86
C GLY A 39 -24.27 -12.55 -11.00
N LYS A 40 -23.77 -12.01 -12.12
CA LYS A 40 -22.33 -11.86 -12.38
C LYS A 40 -21.76 -10.52 -11.87
N LYS A 41 -22.59 -9.66 -11.31
CA LYS A 41 -22.19 -8.36 -10.80
C LYS A 41 -22.05 -8.39 -9.29
N ILE A 42 -21.11 -7.61 -8.79
CA ILE A 42 -20.92 -7.36 -7.36
C ILE A 42 -21.16 -5.87 -7.13
N LEU A 43 -22.05 -5.56 -6.20
CA LEU A 43 -22.31 -4.20 -5.75
C LEU A 43 -21.58 -3.98 -4.43
N LEU A 44 -20.73 -2.97 -4.39
CA LEU A 44 -20.02 -2.52 -3.20
C LEU A 44 -20.65 -1.21 -2.72
N ASN A 45 -21.08 -1.18 -1.47
CA ASN A 45 -21.64 0.02 -0.87
C ASN A 45 -20.58 0.75 -0.06
N GLY A 46 -20.13 1.89 -0.57
CA GLY A 46 -18.99 2.62 -0.06
C GLY A 46 -17.66 1.89 -0.36
N ILE A 47 -16.69 2.62 -0.87
CA ILE A 47 -15.38 2.08 -1.26
C ILE A 47 -14.28 2.94 -0.65
N THR A 48 -13.37 2.28 0.06
CA THR A 48 -12.11 2.89 0.50
C THR A 48 -10.96 1.98 0.14
N ILE A 49 -10.00 2.49 -0.62
CA ILE A 49 -8.77 1.76 -0.93
C ILE A 49 -7.82 1.93 0.24
N ILE A 50 -7.61 0.86 0.99
CA ILE A 50 -6.75 0.86 2.18
C ILE A 50 -5.34 0.37 1.90
N ASN A 51 -5.14 -0.29 0.76
CA ASN A 51 -3.83 -0.66 0.24
C ASN A 51 -3.86 -0.69 -1.28
N GLY A 52 -2.73 -0.34 -1.93
CA GLY A 52 -2.61 -0.34 -3.39
C GLY A 52 -3.03 0.97 -4.05
N ALA A 53 -3.16 2.07 -3.31
CA ALA A 53 -3.44 3.39 -3.87
C ALA A 53 -2.43 3.81 -4.95
N GLN A 54 -1.16 3.42 -4.79
CA GLN A 54 -0.11 3.67 -5.76
C GLN A 54 -0.33 2.88 -7.05
N THR A 55 -0.68 1.60 -6.95
CA THR A 55 -1.04 0.75 -8.09
C THR A 55 -2.24 1.33 -8.83
N THR A 56 -3.29 1.70 -8.10
CA THR A 56 -4.50 2.32 -8.66
C THR A 56 -4.19 3.62 -9.39
N GLY A 57 -3.38 4.50 -8.79
CA GLY A 57 -2.98 5.76 -9.41
C GLY A 57 -2.12 5.56 -10.65
N CYS A 58 -1.22 4.57 -10.65
CA CYS A 58 -0.40 4.25 -11.83
C CYS A 58 -1.26 3.72 -12.98
N ILE A 59 -2.20 2.81 -12.71
CA ILE A 59 -3.11 2.28 -13.74
C ILE A 59 -4.01 3.38 -14.29
N GLY A 60 -4.55 4.24 -13.43
CA GLY A 60 -5.41 5.35 -13.84
C GLY A 60 -4.72 6.40 -14.72
N ASN A 61 -3.38 6.44 -14.70
CA ASN A 61 -2.58 7.34 -15.54
C ASN A 61 -1.96 6.65 -16.77
N LEU A 62 -2.32 5.39 -17.04
CA LEU A 62 -1.88 4.70 -18.26
C LEU A 62 -2.59 5.27 -19.49
N SER A 63 -1.91 5.19 -20.64
CA SER A 63 -2.51 5.58 -21.92
C SER A 63 -3.65 4.63 -22.30
N GLU A 64 -4.77 5.18 -22.73
CA GLU A 64 -5.91 4.42 -23.27
C GLU A 64 -5.57 3.62 -24.54
N LYS A 65 -4.42 3.92 -25.17
CA LYS A 65 -3.92 3.15 -26.33
C LYS A 65 -3.34 1.80 -25.94
N LEU A 66 -3.11 1.55 -24.65
CA LEU A 66 -2.64 0.25 -24.13
C LEU A 66 -3.82 -0.72 -24.04
N PRO A 67 -3.58 -2.04 -24.13
CA PRO A 67 -4.60 -3.06 -23.96
C PRO A 67 -4.99 -3.20 -22.48
N LEU A 68 -5.69 -2.19 -21.94
CA LEU A 68 -6.04 -2.09 -20.51
C LEU A 68 -6.90 -3.27 -20.04
N GLU A 69 -7.68 -3.87 -20.93
CA GLU A 69 -8.51 -5.05 -20.67
C GLU A 69 -7.70 -6.32 -20.36
N GLU A 70 -6.44 -6.36 -20.76
CA GLU A 70 -5.53 -7.46 -20.43
C GLU A 70 -4.92 -7.32 -19.03
N ILE A 71 -4.95 -6.12 -18.47
CA ILE A 71 -4.41 -5.85 -17.14
C ILE A 71 -5.39 -6.33 -16.08
N LYS A 72 -4.98 -7.39 -15.36
CA LYS A 72 -5.73 -7.91 -14.23
C LYS A 72 -5.02 -7.55 -12.93
N VAL A 73 -5.79 -7.17 -11.93
CA VAL A 73 -5.29 -6.80 -10.61
C VAL A 73 -5.91 -7.70 -9.57
N LEU A 74 -5.08 -8.29 -8.72
CA LEU A 74 -5.57 -9.02 -7.56
C LEU A 74 -6.25 -8.05 -6.60
N CYS A 75 -7.51 -8.30 -6.28
CA CYS A 75 -8.29 -7.42 -5.43
C CYS A 75 -8.83 -8.18 -4.21
N LYS A 76 -8.45 -7.73 -3.02
CA LYS A 76 -9.01 -8.19 -1.75
C LYS A 76 -10.11 -7.21 -1.33
N ILE A 77 -11.33 -7.70 -1.17
CA ILE A 77 -12.47 -6.88 -0.75
C ILE A 77 -12.89 -7.32 0.65
N ILE A 78 -12.90 -6.39 1.59
CA ILE A 78 -13.28 -6.61 2.98
C ILE A 78 -14.57 -5.84 3.26
N SER A 79 -15.61 -6.55 3.64
CA SER A 79 -16.87 -5.95 4.09
C SER A 79 -16.87 -5.77 5.61
N CYS A 80 -17.00 -4.55 6.05
CA CYS A 80 -17.11 -4.21 7.47
C CYS A 80 -17.84 -2.89 7.64
N ASN A 81 -18.91 -2.89 8.41
CA ASN A 81 -19.71 -1.71 8.75
C ASN A 81 -19.50 -1.24 10.20
N ASN A 82 -18.62 -1.90 10.97
CA ASN A 82 -18.28 -1.51 12.33
C ASN A 82 -17.09 -0.53 12.30
N PRO A 83 -17.23 0.74 12.77
CA PRO A 83 -16.17 1.74 12.68
C PRO A 83 -14.88 1.35 13.41
N ASN A 84 -14.99 0.75 14.60
CA ASN A 84 -13.81 0.35 15.39
C ASN A 84 -13.06 -0.78 14.68
N LYS A 85 -13.78 -1.79 14.22
CA LYS A 85 -13.18 -2.91 13.48
C LYS A 85 -12.60 -2.45 12.13
N SER A 86 -13.26 -1.53 11.44
CA SER A 86 -12.75 -0.92 10.21
C SER A 86 -11.43 -0.18 10.44
N SER A 87 -11.33 0.57 11.54
CA SER A 87 -10.10 1.26 11.93
C SER A 87 -8.95 0.28 12.19
N ASP A 88 -9.23 -0.81 12.90
CA ASP A 88 -8.24 -1.86 13.16
C ASP A 88 -7.79 -2.55 11.86
N ILE A 89 -8.71 -2.86 10.95
CA ILE A 89 -8.40 -3.44 9.65
C ILE A 89 -7.43 -2.53 8.88
N VAL A 90 -7.70 -1.24 8.81
CA VAL A 90 -6.83 -0.25 8.14
C VAL A 90 -5.46 -0.22 8.79
N LYS A 91 -5.41 -0.13 10.12
CA LYS A 91 -4.17 -0.10 10.89
C LYS A 91 -3.31 -1.33 10.63
N TYR A 92 -3.86 -2.52 10.79
CA TYR A 92 -3.11 -3.76 10.63
C TYR A 92 -2.68 -4.00 9.18
N THR A 93 -3.55 -3.74 8.22
CA THR A 93 -3.22 -3.88 6.80
C THR A 93 -2.05 -2.97 6.41
N ASN A 94 -2.07 -1.71 6.83
CA ASN A 94 -1.00 -0.76 6.53
C ASN A 94 0.30 -1.08 7.28
N THR A 95 0.22 -1.55 8.52
CA THR A 95 1.38 -1.94 9.30
C THR A 95 2.10 -3.14 8.69
N GLN A 96 1.37 -4.18 8.30
CA GLN A 96 1.94 -5.36 7.66
C GLN A 96 2.65 -5.04 6.35
N ASN A 97 2.10 -4.13 5.55
CA ASN A 97 2.71 -3.70 4.28
C ASN A 97 3.92 -2.77 4.48
N ALA A 98 3.97 -2.02 5.57
CA ALA A 98 5.13 -1.20 5.92
C ALA A 98 6.34 -2.06 6.36
N ILE A 99 6.09 -3.23 6.95
CA ILE A 99 7.10 -4.12 7.51
C ILE A 99 8.07 -4.65 6.44
N THR A 100 7.65 -4.86 5.20
CA THR A 100 8.46 -5.56 4.20
C THR A 100 9.66 -4.77 3.66
N THR A 101 9.62 -3.44 3.66
CA THR A 101 10.70 -2.61 3.11
C THR A 101 11.48 -1.89 4.21
N TRP A 102 10.80 -1.40 5.22
CA TRP A 102 11.39 -0.60 6.30
C TRP A 102 12.08 -1.45 7.37
N ASP A 103 11.56 -2.65 7.66
CA ASP A 103 12.20 -3.56 8.63
C ASP A 103 13.54 -4.11 8.13
N ARG A 104 13.74 -4.20 6.81
CA ARG A 104 15.05 -4.50 6.24
C ARG A 104 16.07 -3.40 6.48
N TYR A 105 15.63 -2.13 6.49
CA TYR A 105 16.49 -0.98 6.72
C TYR A 105 16.62 -0.62 8.21
N SER A 106 15.61 -0.93 9.03
CA SER A 106 15.67 -0.66 10.48
C SER A 106 16.76 -1.47 11.20
N ASN A 107 17.14 -2.61 10.65
CA ASN A 107 18.22 -3.46 11.15
C ASN A 107 19.59 -3.13 10.51
N ASP A 108 19.66 -2.14 9.60
CA ASP A 108 20.92 -1.70 9.03
C ASP A 108 21.78 -1.05 10.13
N PRO A 109 23.04 -1.49 10.33
CA PRO A 109 23.94 -0.92 11.30
C PRO A 109 24.11 0.60 11.20
N HIS A 110 24.09 1.14 9.97
CA HIS A 110 24.18 2.59 9.73
C HIS A 110 22.96 3.35 10.24
N GLN A 111 21.76 2.78 10.13
CA GLN A 111 20.54 3.38 10.65
C GLN A 111 20.50 3.34 12.18
N GLN A 112 20.99 2.27 12.79
CA GLN A 112 21.11 2.16 14.25
C GLN A 112 22.14 3.18 14.79
N GLU A 113 23.25 3.34 14.11
CA GLU A 113 24.26 4.33 14.49
C GLU A 113 23.75 5.77 14.34
N LEU A 114 23.04 6.06 13.25
CA LEU A 114 22.41 7.37 13.03
C LEU A 114 21.39 7.70 14.13
N LYS A 115 20.55 6.73 14.50
CA LYS A 115 19.61 6.87 15.61
C LYS A 115 20.32 7.27 16.89
N LYS A 116 21.39 6.56 17.25
CA LYS A 116 22.18 6.79 18.45
C LYS A 116 22.85 8.17 18.47
N GLN A 117 23.36 8.60 17.31
CA GLN A 117 23.95 9.94 17.18
C GLN A 117 22.90 11.05 17.34
N LEU A 118 21.71 10.88 16.74
CA LEU A 118 20.62 11.87 16.83
C LEU A 118 20.04 11.96 18.24
N GLU A 119 19.94 10.85 18.98
CA GLU A 119 19.54 10.83 20.37
C GLU A 119 20.46 11.69 21.26
N ASN A 120 21.75 11.75 20.96
CA ASN A 120 22.71 12.60 21.66
C ASN A 120 22.42 14.11 21.47
N PHE A 121 21.68 14.49 20.44
CA PHE A 121 21.25 15.85 20.18
C PHE A 121 19.78 16.11 20.58
N HIS A 122 19.19 15.22 21.39
CA HIS A 122 17.76 15.25 21.76
C HIS A 122 16.79 15.22 20.56
N ILE A 123 17.23 14.64 19.45
CA ILE A 123 16.39 14.44 18.26
C ILE A 123 15.86 13.02 18.27
N SER A 124 14.53 12.87 18.33
CA SER A 124 13.88 11.59 18.23
C SER A 124 13.88 11.11 16.77
N TYR A 125 14.55 9.99 16.49
CA TYR A 125 14.61 9.38 15.17
C TYR A 125 13.93 8.01 15.17
N SER A 126 12.83 7.91 14.40
CA SER A 126 12.11 6.65 14.28
C SER A 126 12.60 5.82 13.10
N LEU A 127 13.06 4.61 13.40
CA LEU A 127 13.44 3.62 12.39
C LEU A 127 12.24 2.92 11.75
N LYS A 128 11.05 3.05 12.34
CA LYS A 128 9.81 2.42 11.87
C LYS A 128 8.75 3.47 11.58
N ARG A 129 8.05 3.31 10.46
CA ARG A 129 6.90 4.14 10.11
C ARG A 129 5.77 3.86 11.11
N GLY A 130 5.19 4.91 11.69
CA GLY A 130 4.04 4.81 12.61
C GLY A 130 4.38 4.57 14.07
N SER A 131 5.67 4.62 14.47
CA SER A 131 6.01 4.80 15.87
C SER A 131 5.75 6.27 16.25
N ASP A 132 4.99 6.47 17.32
CA ASP A 132 4.72 7.79 17.86
C ASP A 132 6.04 8.47 18.25
N VAL A 133 6.36 9.56 17.59
CA VAL A 133 7.44 10.45 18.00
C VAL A 133 6.86 11.27 19.15
N LYS A 134 7.19 10.92 20.39
CA LYS A 134 6.93 11.79 21.52
C LYS A 134 7.89 12.97 21.38
N ILE A 135 7.34 14.12 21.04
CA ILE A 135 8.03 15.41 21.23
C ILE A 135 7.88 15.72 22.71
N GLU A 136 8.93 15.55 23.48
CA GLU A 136 8.99 16.10 24.84
C GLU A 136 9.32 17.59 24.68
N ASP A 137 8.40 18.42 25.20
CA ASP A 137 8.58 19.87 25.31
C ASP A 137 9.72 20.24 26.28
#